data_895fad62caf983ad8ab9f91629d63c98
#
_entry.id   895fad62caf983ad8ab9f91629d63c98
#
_cell.length_a   1.000
_cell.length_b   1.000
_cell.length_c   1.000
_cell.angle_alpha   90.00
_cell.angle_beta   90.00
_cell.angle_gamma   90.00
#
_symmetry.space_group_name_H-M   'P 1'
#
loop_
_entity.id
_entity.type
_entity.pdbx_description
1 polymer ?
#
loop_
_entity_poly.entity_id
_entity_poly.type
_entity_poly.pdbx_seq_one_letter_code
_entity_poly.pdbx_strand_id
1 'polypeptide(L)'
;KFWPIYNEFDDAMHELRRGKMKSVLDKIDDEFDKISEKEATSLLNQIDAMEEQSHQLRKKLITNLKSILPAKKILLLKRAEDQFSRKLLQQYKGKK
;
A
#
# COMPACT_ATOMS: atom_id res chain seq x y z
N LYS A 1 2.48 21.38 -9.47
CA LYS A 1 3.49 20.32 -9.62
C LYS A 1 3.39 19.23 -8.58
N PHE A 2 2.82 19.54 -7.43
CA PHE A 2 2.58 18.53 -6.38
C PHE A 2 1.56 17.48 -6.84
N TRP A 3 0.42 17.92 -7.35
CA TRP A 3 -0.67 17.03 -7.69
C TRP A 3 -0.36 15.99 -8.78
N PRO A 4 0.35 16.36 -9.87
CA PRO A 4 0.72 15.34 -10.85
C PRO A 4 1.60 14.23 -10.26
N ILE A 5 2.53 14.59 -9.37
CA ILE A 5 3.41 13.61 -8.72
C ILE A 5 2.61 12.72 -7.79
N TYR A 6 1.73 13.32 -6.99
CA TYR A 6 0.92 12.55 -6.05
C TYR A 6 -0.09 11.65 -6.78
N ASN A 7 -0.71 12.17 -7.84
CA ASN A 7 -1.66 11.38 -8.62
C ASN A 7 -1.00 10.18 -9.29
N GLU A 8 0.21 10.35 -9.79
CA GLU A 8 0.96 9.24 -10.35
C GLU A 8 1.20 8.14 -9.32
N PHE A 9 1.60 8.54 -8.12
CA PHE A 9 1.78 7.61 -7.01
C PHE A 9 0.47 6.91 -6.66
N ASP A 10 -0.61 7.67 -6.52
CA ASP A 10 -1.92 7.14 -6.15
C ASP A 10 -2.43 6.15 -7.19
N ASP A 11 -2.29 6.47 -8.47
CA ASP A 11 -2.70 5.59 -9.56
C ASP A 11 -1.90 4.29 -9.54
N ALA A 12 -0.59 4.37 -9.31
CA ALA A 12 0.26 3.19 -9.24
C ALA A 12 -0.12 2.30 -8.05
N MET A 13 -0.40 2.92 -6.91
CA MET A 13 -0.84 2.18 -5.72
C MET A 13 -2.21 1.53 -5.94
N HIS A 14 -3.13 2.23 -6.60
CA HIS A 14 -4.44 1.68 -6.93
C HIS A 14 -4.32 0.48 -7.86
N GLU A 15 -3.48 0.57 -8.87
CA GLU A 15 -3.24 -0.54 -9.78
C GLU A 15 -2.68 -1.75 -9.06
N LEU A 16 -1.74 -1.51 -8.16
CA LEU A 16 -1.14 -2.60 -7.39
C LEU A 16 -2.19 -3.30 -6.53
N ARG A 17 -3.02 -2.54 -5.84
CA ARG A 17 -4.07 -3.08 -4.96
C ARG A 17 -5.18 -3.76 -5.75
N ARG A 18 -5.63 -3.14 -6.82
CA ARG A 18 -6.75 -3.64 -7.62
C ARG A 18 -6.38 -4.87 -8.42
N GLY A 19 -5.13 -4.94 -8.86
CA GLY A 19 -4.64 -6.06 -9.65
C GLY A 19 -4.15 -7.20 -8.80
N LYS A 20 -2.86 -7.21 -8.53
CA LYS A 20 -2.18 -8.32 -7.88
C LYS A 20 -2.64 -8.58 -6.46
N MET A 21 -2.77 -7.53 -5.65
CA MET A 21 -3.14 -7.68 -4.25
C MET A 21 -4.55 -8.25 -4.11
N LYS A 22 -5.49 -7.72 -4.86
CA LYS A 22 -6.86 -8.21 -4.81
C LYS A 22 -6.95 -9.66 -5.23
N SER A 23 -6.23 -10.04 -6.27
CA SER A 23 -6.21 -11.42 -6.76
C SER A 23 -5.72 -12.38 -5.67
N VAL A 24 -4.64 -12.01 -4.99
CA VAL A 24 -4.08 -12.83 -3.91
C VAL A 24 -5.04 -12.92 -2.73
N LEU A 25 -5.61 -11.79 -2.32
CA LEU A 25 -6.53 -11.76 -1.17
C LEU A 25 -7.82 -12.53 -1.46
N ASP A 26 -8.35 -12.41 -2.67
CA ASP A 26 -9.55 -13.15 -3.07
C ASP A 26 -9.30 -14.65 -3.02
N LYS A 27 -8.13 -15.08 -3.47
CA LYS A 27 -7.78 -16.48 -3.45
C LYS A 27 -7.65 -17.00 -2.01
N ILE A 28 -7.07 -16.20 -1.13
CA ILE A 28 -6.96 -16.57 0.27
C ILE A 28 -8.34 -16.69 0.90
N ASP A 29 -9.23 -15.72 0.65
CA ASP A 29 -10.57 -15.72 1.22
C ASP A 29 -11.44 -16.86 0.70
N ASP A 30 -11.40 -17.11 -0.61
CA ASP A 30 -12.28 -18.06 -1.26
C ASP A 30 -11.83 -19.51 -1.09
N GLU A 31 -10.53 -19.73 -1.04
CA GLU A 31 -9.97 -21.08 -1.07
C GLU A 31 -9.03 -21.40 0.10
N PHE A 32 -9.20 -20.69 1.21
CA PHE A 32 -8.29 -20.84 2.34
C PHE A 32 -8.14 -22.30 2.79
N ASP A 33 -9.25 -23.01 2.89
CA ASP A 33 -9.23 -24.41 3.35
C ASP A 33 -8.59 -25.35 2.34
N LYS A 34 -8.51 -24.95 1.08
CA LYS A 34 -7.95 -25.75 0.00
C LYS A 34 -6.50 -25.40 -0.32
N ILE A 35 -5.98 -24.36 0.31
CA ILE A 35 -4.61 -23.91 0.04
C ILE A 35 -3.63 -24.87 0.70
N SER A 36 -2.72 -25.45 -0.10
CA SER A 36 -1.64 -26.28 0.41
C SER A 36 -0.54 -25.43 1.01
N GLU A 37 0.36 -26.06 1.79
CA GLU A 37 1.52 -25.36 2.32
C GLU A 37 2.37 -24.72 1.22
N LYS A 38 2.52 -25.41 0.13
CA LYS A 38 3.30 -24.91 -1.01
C LYS A 38 2.65 -23.67 -1.61
N GLU A 39 1.34 -23.70 -1.78
CA GLU A 39 0.60 -22.54 -2.29
C GLU A 39 0.63 -21.39 -1.30
N ALA A 40 0.49 -21.68 -0.02
CA ALA A 40 0.56 -20.66 1.03
C ALA A 40 1.91 -19.94 1.01
N THR A 41 3.00 -20.69 0.85
CA THR A 41 4.34 -20.11 0.74
C THR A 41 4.45 -19.22 -0.49
N SER A 42 3.91 -19.67 -1.62
CA SER A 42 3.91 -18.88 -2.85
C SER A 42 3.14 -17.58 -2.68
N LEU A 43 1.97 -17.65 -2.03
CA LEU A 43 1.15 -16.46 -1.79
C LEU A 43 1.85 -15.47 -0.85
N LEU A 44 2.53 -15.98 0.18
CA LEU A 44 3.30 -15.13 1.07
C LEU A 44 4.42 -14.41 0.33
N ASN A 45 5.10 -15.12 -0.58
CA ASN A 45 6.13 -14.51 -1.40
C ASN A 45 5.57 -13.43 -2.32
N GLN A 46 4.39 -13.64 -2.85
CA GLN A 46 3.72 -12.64 -3.68
C GLN A 46 3.34 -11.41 -2.87
N ILE A 47 2.82 -11.61 -1.66
CA ILE A 47 2.48 -10.50 -0.77
C ILE A 47 3.74 -9.69 -0.42
N ASP A 48 4.82 -10.39 -0.11
CA ASP A 48 6.09 -9.74 0.21
C ASP A 48 6.60 -8.91 -0.96
N ALA A 49 6.51 -9.44 -2.17
CA ALA A 49 6.91 -8.70 -3.37
C ALA A 49 6.04 -7.46 -3.58
N MET A 50 4.74 -7.56 -3.31
CA MET A 50 3.84 -6.43 -3.45
C MET A 50 4.10 -5.35 -2.39
N GLU A 51 4.41 -5.77 -1.17
CA GLU A 51 4.80 -4.83 -0.12
C GLU A 51 6.08 -4.09 -0.49
N GLU A 52 7.04 -4.79 -1.09
CA GLU A 52 8.26 -4.18 -1.57
C GLU A 52 7.97 -3.17 -2.67
N GLN A 53 7.11 -3.51 -3.62
CA GLN A 53 6.71 -2.57 -4.66
C GLN A 53 6.03 -1.34 -4.08
N SER A 54 5.15 -1.53 -3.11
CA SER A 54 4.48 -0.44 -2.41
C SER A 54 5.50 0.47 -1.73
N HIS A 55 6.49 -0.12 -1.08
CA HIS A 55 7.56 0.62 -0.42
C HIS A 55 8.37 1.45 -1.43
N GLN A 56 8.70 0.86 -2.57
CA GLN A 56 9.43 1.55 -3.63
C GLN A 56 8.64 2.72 -4.19
N LEU A 57 7.32 2.56 -4.37
CA LEU A 57 6.46 3.64 -4.83
C LEU A 57 6.46 4.82 -3.85
N ARG A 58 6.37 4.53 -2.56
CA ARG A 58 6.42 5.57 -1.53
C ARG A 58 7.77 6.27 -1.50
N LYS A 59 8.83 5.50 -1.64
CA LYS A 59 10.17 6.05 -1.66
C LYS A 59 10.36 6.98 -2.86
N LYS A 60 9.85 6.56 -4.01
CA LYS A 60 9.90 7.38 -5.22
C LYS A 60 9.10 8.66 -5.05
N LEU A 61 7.91 8.56 -4.43
CA LEU A 61 7.10 9.73 -4.14
C LEU A 61 7.86 10.76 -3.30
N ILE A 62 8.46 10.30 -2.22
CA ILE A 62 9.22 11.19 -1.33
C ILE A 62 10.40 11.83 -2.07
N THR A 63 11.12 11.05 -2.87
CA THR A 63 12.24 11.56 -3.66
C THR A 63 11.77 12.66 -4.63
N ASN A 64 10.65 12.43 -5.30
CA ASN A 64 10.09 13.42 -6.23
C ASN A 64 9.59 14.66 -5.51
N LEU A 65 8.99 14.50 -4.34
CA LEU A 65 8.50 15.63 -3.56
C LEU A 65 9.63 16.48 -3.01
N LYS A 66 10.77 15.88 -2.70
CA LYS A 66 11.93 16.62 -2.22
C LYS A 66 12.41 17.68 -3.19
N SER A 67 12.15 17.50 -4.48
CA SER A 67 12.55 18.46 -5.49
C SER A 67 11.63 19.66 -5.59
N ILE A 68 10.43 19.59 -5.01
CA ILE A 68 9.45 20.68 -5.11
C ILE A 68 8.95 21.19 -3.77
N LEU A 69 9.17 20.45 -2.68
CA LEU A 69 8.69 20.81 -1.36
C LEU A 69 9.81 20.77 -0.32
N PRO A 70 9.76 21.67 0.68
CA PRO A 70 10.67 21.56 1.82
C PRO A 70 10.45 20.25 2.57
N ALA A 71 11.53 19.73 3.14
CA ALA A 71 11.45 18.49 3.90
C ALA A 71 10.41 18.52 5.01
N LYS A 72 10.25 19.69 5.64
CA LYS A 72 9.27 19.87 6.72
C LYS A 72 7.85 19.62 6.24
N LYS A 73 7.50 20.06 5.04
CA LYS A 73 6.18 19.84 4.47
C LYS A 73 5.95 18.37 4.09
N ILE A 74 7.00 17.69 3.66
CA ILE A 74 6.93 16.27 3.38
C ILE A 74 6.66 15.49 4.67
N LEU A 75 7.31 15.87 5.75
CA LEU A 75 7.06 15.26 7.06
C LEU A 75 5.63 15.45 7.52
N LEU A 76 5.05 16.64 7.26
CA LEU A 76 3.65 16.89 7.60
C LEU A 76 2.71 15.98 6.81
N LEU A 77 3.00 15.78 5.54
CA LEU A 77 2.20 14.91 4.68
C LEU A 77 2.26 13.47 5.19
N LYS A 78 3.45 13.00 5.53
CA LYS A 78 3.62 11.65 6.05
C LYS A 78 2.90 11.47 7.38
N ARG A 79 2.96 12.47 8.24
CA ARG A 79 2.26 12.45 9.52
C ARG A 79 0.75 12.35 9.32
N ALA A 80 0.22 13.09 8.35
CA ALA A 80 -1.21 13.05 8.04
C ALA A 80 -1.63 11.68 7.54
N GLU A 81 -0.82 11.05 6.69
CA GLU A 81 -1.09 9.71 6.21
C GLU A 81 -1.09 8.68 7.35
N ASP A 82 -0.13 8.77 8.24
CA ASP A 82 -0.06 7.87 9.38
C ASP A 82 -1.26 8.01 10.29
N GLN A 83 -1.68 9.25 10.57
CA GLN A 83 -2.86 9.51 11.39
C GLN A 83 -4.12 8.96 10.73
N PHE A 84 -4.24 9.13 9.43
CA PHE A 84 -5.38 8.62 8.68
C PHE A 84 -5.44 7.10 8.73
N SER A 85 -4.30 6.45 8.56
CA SER A 85 -4.21 4.99 8.63
C SER A 85 -4.62 4.46 10.00
N ARG A 86 -4.16 5.12 11.07
CA ARG A 86 -4.53 4.74 12.42
C ARG A 86 -6.03 4.89 12.67
N LYS A 87 -6.60 5.97 12.14
CA LYS A 87 -8.03 6.23 12.29
C LYS A 87 -8.85 5.15 11.61
N LEU A 88 -8.44 4.73 10.42
CA LEU A 88 -9.10 3.64 9.70
C LEU A 88 -9.03 2.35 10.48
N LEU A 89 -7.88 2.02 11.04
CA LEU A 89 -7.70 0.81 11.84
C LEU A 89 -8.60 0.82 13.07
N GLN A 90 -8.71 1.97 13.74
CA GLN A 90 -9.58 2.10 14.90
C GLN A 90 -11.04 1.90 14.55
N GLN A 91 -11.48 2.45 13.41
CA GLN A 91 -12.84 2.26 12.93
C GLN A 91 -13.14 0.80 12.65
N TYR A 92 -12.16 0.10 12.09
CA TYR A 92 -12.30 -1.33 11.82
C TYR A 92 -12.47 -2.12 13.11
N LYS A 93 -11.64 -1.82 14.11
CA LYS A 93 -11.72 -2.49 15.41
C LYS A 93 -12.99 -2.13 16.17
N GLY A 94 -13.47 -0.92 15.99
CA GLY A 94 -14.66 -0.43 16.69
C GLY A 94 -15.96 -1.02 16.20
N LYS A 95 -15.94 -1.74 15.09
CA LYS A 95 -17.13 -2.34 14.53
C LYS A 95 -17.41 -3.76 15.04
N LYS A 96 -16.62 -4.19 15.95
CA LYS A 96 -16.92 -5.44 16.61
C LYS A 96 -18.00 -5.22 17.66
#